data_4a3d6ceebbc0449353db4986e642c74c
#
_entry.id   4a3d6ceebbc0449353db4986e642c74c
#
_cell.length_a   1.000
_cell.length_b   1.000
_cell.length_c   1.000
_cell.angle_alpha   90.00
_cell.angle_beta   90.00
_cell.angle_gamma   90.00
#
_symmetry.space_group_name_H-M   'P 1'
#
loop_
_entity.id
_entity.type
_entity.pdbx_description
1 polymer ?
#
loop_
_entity_poly.entity_id
_entity_poly.type
_entity_poly.pdbx_seq_one_letter_code
_entity_poly.pdbx_strand_id
1 'polypeptide(L)'
;GSIRMEETNASTTSLYDSRKKKMDEELLASLSLPASVFPEIIYPGESYGYLRKEAYPDGYKGKPVEVLACCSHDTASAVLGTDGFGQFAYLSSGTWSLLGTELKEPLLDEASRNANFTNEIGYGSSVRYLKNTMGMFLINEVRKEFANKGKPIPVSKIKEYVDESEDIDSYLDVDDPCFETPGEMIEKVDRYLERTGQMKPTDEKQYLRLVYQSMALSYRLLIETLEKLVSHRMDSLIIVGGGNQAVVLNQFTANAINRKVVTGPVEATVIGNSLVQFIRHGVFKDVKEAREAVYRSTSSLSYLPLDVDIWNKKYEKFRKVIKR
;
A
#
# COMPACT_ATOMS: atom_id res chain seq x y z
N GLY A 1 -27.81 4.54 -19.04
CA GLY A 1 -26.51 5.12 -18.77
C GLY A 1 -25.40 4.31 -19.41
N SER A 2 -24.22 4.86 -19.41
CA SER A 2 -23.03 4.20 -19.91
C SER A 2 -22.63 3.07 -18.93
N ILE A 3 -22.26 1.90 -19.46
CA ILE A 3 -21.68 0.77 -18.70
C ILE A 3 -20.29 0.56 -19.26
N ARG A 4 -19.28 0.85 -18.44
CA ARG A 4 -17.88 0.76 -18.79
C ARG A 4 -17.08 0.12 -17.65
N MET A 5 -15.95 -0.46 -17.96
CA MET A 5 -15.01 -1.00 -16.98
C MET A 5 -13.79 -0.08 -16.92
N GLU A 6 -13.52 0.52 -15.78
CA GLU A 6 -12.41 1.45 -15.66
C GLU A 6 -11.08 0.68 -15.60
N GLU A 7 -10.07 1.22 -16.29
CA GLU A 7 -8.80 0.53 -16.56
C GLU A 7 -8.06 0.08 -15.29
N THR A 8 -8.03 0.91 -14.26
CA THR A 8 -7.30 0.57 -13.02
C THR A 8 -7.94 -0.61 -12.29
N ASN A 9 -9.28 -0.70 -12.31
CA ASN A 9 -9.99 -1.88 -11.81
C ASN A 9 -9.87 -3.09 -12.73
N ALA A 10 -9.96 -2.90 -14.06
CA ALA A 10 -9.77 -3.97 -15.03
C ALA A 10 -8.43 -4.69 -14.81
N SER A 11 -7.37 -3.93 -14.53
CA SER A 11 -6.02 -4.45 -14.35
C SER A 11 -5.85 -5.35 -13.12
N THR A 12 -6.73 -5.27 -12.13
CA THR A 12 -6.66 -6.11 -10.91
C THR A 12 -7.36 -7.46 -11.06
N THR A 13 -8.04 -7.68 -12.19
CA THR A 13 -8.81 -8.92 -12.43
C THR A 13 -7.96 -10.13 -12.73
N SER A 14 -6.67 -9.96 -12.99
CA SER A 14 -5.76 -10.96 -13.57
C SER A 14 -6.14 -11.40 -15.00
N LEU A 15 -7.10 -10.74 -15.62
CA LEU A 15 -7.59 -11.03 -16.99
C LEU A 15 -7.24 -9.89 -17.97
N TYR A 16 -6.52 -8.89 -17.50
CA TYR A 16 -6.11 -7.73 -18.27
C TYR A 16 -4.66 -7.84 -18.70
N ASP A 17 -4.40 -7.72 -20.02
CA ASP A 17 -3.04 -7.65 -20.56
C ASP A 17 -2.47 -6.23 -20.41
N SER A 18 -1.60 -6.04 -19.44
CA SER A 18 -1.00 -4.73 -19.14
C SER A 18 -0.13 -4.18 -20.29
N ARG A 19 0.37 -5.02 -21.20
CA ARG A 19 1.12 -4.58 -22.39
C ARG A 19 0.21 -4.12 -23.51
N LYS A 20 -0.85 -4.92 -23.77
CA LYS A 20 -1.82 -4.62 -24.83
C LYS A 20 -2.89 -3.62 -24.37
N LYS A 21 -2.97 -3.32 -23.08
CA LYS A 21 -3.94 -2.42 -22.43
C LYS A 21 -5.39 -2.79 -22.78
N LYS A 22 -5.71 -4.07 -22.70
CA LYS A 22 -7.03 -4.64 -22.94
C LYS A 22 -7.21 -5.96 -22.21
N MET A 23 -8.45 -6.45 -22.14
CA MET A 23 -8.72 -7.79 -21.65
C MET A 23 -7.99 -8.84 -22.50
N ASP A 24 -7.40 -9.85 -21.86
CA ASP A 24 -6.65 -10.92 -22.54
C ASP A 24 -7.63 -11.94 -23.15
N GLU A 25 -7.88 -11.79 -24.44
CA GLU A 25 -8.83 -12.63 -25.17
C GLU A 25 -8.41 -14.11 -25.20
N GLU A 26 -7.10 -14.40 -25.24
CA GLU A 26 -6.57 -15.78 -25.26
C GLU A 26 -6.79 -16.43 -23.88
N LEU A 27 -6.52 -15.69 -22.81
CA LEU A 27 -6.76 -16.16 -21.45
C LEU A 27 -8.26 -16.35 -21.19
N LEU A 28 -9.11 -15.41 -21.59
CA LEU A 28 -10.57 -15.54 -21.49
C LEU A 28 -11.08 -16.77 -22.21
N ALA A 29 -10.61 -17.02 -23.44
CA ALA A 29 -10.98 -18.20 -24.21
C ALA A 29 -10.54 -19.50 -23.52
N SER A 30 -9.33 -19.53 -22.97
CA SER A 30 -8.80 -20.70 -22.23
C SER A 30 -9.61 -21.04 -21.00
N LEU A 31 -10.19 -20.01 -20.34
CA LEU A 31 -11.05 -20.14 -19.16
C LEU A 31 -12.54 -20.33 -19.52
N SER A 32 -12.86 -20.41 -20.81
CA SER A 32 -14.26 -20.48 -21.31
C SER A 32 -15.12 -19.30 -20.83
N LEU A 33 -14.52 -18.12 -20.66
CA LEU A 33 -15.20 -16.89 -20.27
C LEU A 33 -15.52 -16.08 -21.54
N PRO A 34 -16.80 -15.77 -21.83
CA PRO A 34 -17.14 -14.97 -22.99
C PRO A 34 -16.68 -13.52 -22.79
N ALA A 35 -15.93 -12.97 -23.74
CA ALA A 35 -15.46 -11.59 -23.68
C ALA A 35 -16.59 -10.56 -23.53
N SER A 36 -17.80 -10.91 -23.95
CA SER A 36 -18.99 -10.05 -23.86
C SER A 36 -19.48 -9.77 -22.43
N VAL A 37 -19.00 -10.51 -21.41
CA VAL A 37 -19.33 -10.20 -20.01
C VAL A 37 -18.55 -9.00 -19.48
N PHE A 38 -17.48 -8.60 -20.17
CA PHE A 38 -16.65 -7.44 -19.80
C PHE A 38 -17.07 -6.23 -20.65
N PRO A 39 -17.52 -5.14 -20.02
CA PRO A 39 -17.78 -3.91 -20.74
C PRO A 39 -16.51 -3.33 -21.40
N GLU A 40 -16.70 -2.43 -22.36
CA GLU A 40 -15.58 -1.68 -22.92
C GLU A 40 -14.81 -0.91 -21.84
N ILE A 41 -13.49 -0.89 -21.99
CA ILE A 41 -12.63 -0.13 -21.08
C ILE A 41 -12.88 1.37 -21.21
N ILE A 42 -12.88 2.07 -20.07
CA ILE A 42 -12.81 3.53 -19.99
C ILE A 42 -11.56 3.92 -19.18
N TYR A 43 -10.92 4.99 -19.59
CA TYR A 43 -9.68 5.46 -18.97
C TYR A 43 -9.93 6.60 -17.99
N PRO A 44 -9.13 6.75 -16.91
CA PRO A 44 -9.25 7.85 -15.98
C PRO A 44 -9.19 9.22 -16.70
N GLY A 45 -10.17 10.07 -16.43
CA GLY A 45 -10.35 11.37 -17.08
C GLY A 45 -11.29 11.34 -18.29
N GLU A 46 -11.71 10.19 -18.78
CA GLU A 46 -12.74 10.11 -19.82
C GLU A 46 -14.15 10.26 -19.24
N SER A 47 -15.08 10.63 -20.10
CA SER A 47 -16.45 10.95 -19.73
C SER A 47 -17.39 9.74 -19.86
N TYR A 48 -18.12 9.43 -18.82
CA TYR A 48 -19.29 8.52 -18.88
C TYR A 48 -20.53 9.22 -19.50
N GLY A 49 -20.44 10.52 -19.79
CA GLY A 49 -21.55 11.37 -20.18
C GLY A 49 -22.03 12.27 -19.05
N TYR A 50 -23.28 12.67 -19.12
CA TYR A 50 -23.86 13.60 -18.15
C TYR A 50 -24.80 12.89 -17.17
N LEU A 51 -24.88 13.44 -15.96
CA LEU A 51 -25.80 12.99 -14.94
C LEU A 51 -27.23 13.02 -15.50
N ARG A 52 -28.02 11.98 -15.21
CA ARG A 52 -29.42 11.90 -15.65
C ARG A 52 -30.26 12.92 -14.93
N LYS A 53 -31.31 13.40 -15.59
CA LYS A 53 -32.22 14.44 -15.03
C LYS A 53 -32.80 14.02 -13.67
N GLU A 54 -33.12 12.75 -13.53
CA GLU A 54 -33.72 12.17 -12.33
C GLU A 54 -32.79 12.17 -11.10
N ALA A 55 -31.47 12.31 -11.35
CA ALA A 55 -30.45 12.33 -10.30
C ALA A 55 -30.14 13.75 -9.78
N TYR A 56 -30.69 14.79 -10.40
CA TYR A 56 -30.52 16.15 -9.91
C TYR A 56 -31.51 16.42 -8.76
N PRO A 57 -31.10 17.21 -7.74
CA PRO A 57 -32.05 17.71 -6.73
C PRO A 57 -33.20 18.50 -7.34
N ASP A 58 -34.36 18.44 -6.71
CA ASP A 58 -35.51 19.25 -7.13
C ASP A 58 -35.11 20.72 -7.24
N GLY A 59 -35.49 21.33 -8.37
CA GLY A 59 -35.20 22.74 -8.61
C GLY A 59 -33.78 23.07 -9.04
N TYR A 60 -32.94 22.08 -9.36
CA TYR A 60 -31.59 22.30 -9.91
C TYR A 60 -31.64 23.15 -11.18
N LYS A 61 -30.93 24.29 -11.17
CA LYS A 61 -30.83 25.24 -12.31
C LYS A 61 -29.40 25.39 -12.83
N GLY A 62 -28.47 24.53 -12.36
CA GLY A 62 -27.09 24.58 -12.77
C GLY A 62 -26.85 24.01 -14.18
N LYS A 63 -25.60 24.03 -14.61
CA LYS A 63 -25.15 23.37 -15.86
C LYS A 63 -25.26 21.86 -15.72
N PRO A 64 -25.42 21.12 -16.84
CA PRO A 64 -25.30 19.66 -16.80
C PRO A 64 -24.01 19.22 -16.12
N VAL A 65 -24.09 18.25 -15.20
CA VAL A 65 -22.93 17.72 -14.49
C VAL A 65 -22.36 16.56 -15.29
N GLU A 66 -21.14 16.72 -15.77
CA GLU A 66 -20.39 15.65 -16.44
C GLU A 66 -19.89 14.63 -15.41
N VAL A 67 -20.00 13.35 -15.76
CA VAL A 67 -19.52 12.23 -14.92
C VAL A 67 -18.22 11.70 -15.54
N LEU A 68 -17.14 11.88 -14.84
CA LEU A 68 -15.82 11.44 -15.28
C LEU A 68 -15.39 10.12 -14.62
N ALA A 69 -14.69 9.28 -15.36
CA ALA A 69 -13.96 8.16 -14.79
C ALA A 69 -12.79 8.69 -13.96
N CYS A 70 -12.66 8.24 -12.74
CA CYS A 70 -11.45 8.43 -11.92
C CYS A 70 -10.62 7.15 -11.97
N CYS A 71 -9.44 7.10 -11.32
CA CYS A 71 -8.83 5.83 -10.99
C CYS A 71 -9.72 5.14 -9.95
N SER A 72 -10.59 4.24 -10.39
CA SER A 72 -11.63 3.67 -9.52
C SER A 72 -11.10 2.57 -8.59
N HIS A 73 -9.92 2.02 -8.86
CA HIS A 73 -9.15 1.29 -7.85
C HIS A 73 -8.58 2.29 -6.84
N ASP A 74 -8.95 2.16 -5.57
CA ASP A 74 -8.64 3.12 -4.49
C ASP A 74 -7.12 3.37 -4.34
N THR A 75 -6.30 2.32 -4.42
CA THR A 75 -4.84 2.45 -4.35
C THR A 75 -4.27 3.18 -5.57
N ALA A 76 -4.87 3.05 -6.77
CA ALA A 76 -4.44 3.81 -7.95
C ALA A 76 -4.69 5.31 -7.74
N SER A 77 -5.85 5.68 -7.23
CA SER A 77 -6.13 7.04 -6.79
C SER A 77 -5.18 7.49 -5.69
N ALA A 78 -4.94 6.66 -4.66
CA ALA A 78 -4.06 7.02 -3.56
C ALA A 78 -2.62 7.30 -4.03
N VAL A 79 -2.09 6.51 -4.94
CA VAL A 79 -0.74 6.71 -5.51
C VAL A 79 -0.69 7.99 -6.36
N LEU A 80 -1.72 8.28 -7.16
CA LEU A 80 -1.83 9.57 -7.88
C LEU A 80 -1.86 10.74 -6.91
N GLY A 81 -2.60 10.61 -5.79
CA GLY A 81 -2.76 11.62 -4.75
C GLY A 81 -1.55 11.80 -3.83
N THR A 82 -0.42 11.12 -4.07
CA THR A 82 0.81 11.32 -3.28
C THR A 82 1.50 12.63 -3.63
N ASP A 83 2.33 13.11 -2.73
CA ASP A 83 3.28 14.20 -2.93
C ASP A 83 4.67 13.69 -3.39
N GLY A 84 4.72 12.51 -4.02
CA GLY A 84 5.96 11.85 -4.42
C GLY A 84 6.64 12.48 -5.63
N PHE A 85 7.95 12.70 -5.50
CA PHE A 85 8.83 13.18 -6.56
C PHE A 85 10.05 12.29 -6.70
N GLY A 86 10.59 12.21 -7.92
CA GLY A 86 11.80 11.44 -8.20
C GLY A 86 11.58 9.92 -8.14
N GLN A 87 12.60 9.21 -7.69
CA GLN A 87 12.57 7.75 -7.53
C GLN A 87 12.05 7.40 -6.14
N PHE A 88 10.76 7.22 -5.99
CA PHE A 88 10.16 6.88 -4.71
C PHE A 88 9.48 5.51 -4.72
N ALA A 89 9.52 4.84 -3.57
CA ALA A 89 8.61 3.76 -3.29
C ALA A 89 7.38 4.32 -2.56
N TYR A 90 6.23 3.69 -2.75
CA TYR A 90 5.05 3.96 -1.94
C TYR A 90 4.67 2.75 -1.08
N LEU A 91 4.04 3.01 0.04
CA LEU A 91 3.42 2.02 0.92
C LEU A 91 1.97 2.45 1.17
N SER A 92 1.02 1.79 0.51
CA SER A 92 -0.38 1.92 0.89
C SER A 92 -0.63 1.04 2.10
N SER A 93 -0.66 1.67 3.29
CA SER A 93 -0.72 0.98 4.58
C SER A 93 -2.13 0.98 5.13
N GLY A 94 -2.75 -0.19 5.11
CA GLY A 94 -4.08 -0.47 5.64
C GLY A 94 -4.07 -1.80 6.43
N THR A 95 -5.16 -2.55 6.37
CA THR A 95 -5.24 -3.93 6.86
C THR A 95 -4.14 -4.79 6.23
N TRP A 96 -4.02 -4.70 4.91
CA TRP A 96 -2.87 -5.13 4.12
C TRP A 96 -1.97 -3.94 3.81
N SER A 97 -0.73 -4.21 3.48
CA SER A 97 0.23 -3.23 2.99
C SER A 97 0.62 -3.54 1.55
N LEU A 98 0.50 -2.55 0.66
CA LEU A 98 0.91 -2.65 -0.74
C LEU A 98 2.16 -1.78 -0.92
N LEU A 99 3.32 -2.42 -1.09
CA LEU A 99 4.59 -1.73 -1.30
C LEU A 99 5.01 -1.83 -2.76
N GLY A 100 5.31 -0.70 -3.38
CA GLY A 100 5.68 -0.67 -4.80
C GLY A 100 6.25 0.65 -5.27
N THR A 101 6.35 0.78 -6.60
CA THR A 101 6.75 2.01 -7.29
C THR A 101 5.94 2.19 -8.58
N GLU A 102 6.03 3.34 -9.21
CA GLU A 102 5.44 3.58 -10.52
C GLU A 102 6.46 3.33 -11.64
N LEU A 103 6.06 2.55 -12.63
CA LEU A 103 6.82 2.29 -13.85
C LEU A 103 6.07 2.81 -15.08
N LYS A 104 6.79 3.03 -16.15
CA LYS A 104 6.19 3.39 -17.45
C LYS A 104 5.65 2.18 -18.20
N GLU A 105 6.30 1.03 -18.03
CA GLU A 105 5.98 -0.23 -18.69
C GLU A 105 5.93 -1.38 -17.69
N PRO A 106 5.11 -2.41 -17.94
CA PRO A 106 5.02 -3.54 -17.04
C PRO A 106 6.29 -4.40 -17.05
N LEU A 107 6.72 -4.84 -15.88
CA LEU A 107 7.84 -5.74 -15.68
C LEU A 107 7.31 -7.17 -15.49
N LEU A 108 7.38 -7.98 -16.56
CA LEU A 108 6.78 -9.30 -16.65
C LEU A 108 7.82 -10.42 -16.83
N ASP A 109 8.93 -10.32 -16.11
CA ASP A 109 9.97 -11.33 -16.13
C ASP A 109 9.76 -12.41 -15.06
N GLU A 110 10.55 -13.48 -15.15
CA GLU A 110 10.49 -14.59 -14.21
C GLU A 110 10.92 -14.16 -12.79
N ALA A 111 11.84 -13.22 -12.67
CA ALA A 111 12.29 -12.71 -11.38
C ALA A 111 11.17 -11.99 -10.65
N SER A 112 10.40 -11.15 -11.36
CA SER A 112 9.20 -10.49 -10.84
C SER A 112 8.14 -11.49 -10.37
N ARG A 113 7.89 -12.52 -11.17
CA ARG A 113 6.94 -13.59 -10.83
C ARG A 113 7.38 -14.35 -9.57
N ASN A 114 8.65 -14.74 -9.50
CA ASN A 114 9.19 -15.49 -8.36
C ASN A 114 9.22 -14.66 -7.07
N ALA A 115 9.38 -13.35 -7.19
CA ALA A 115 9.30 -12.42 -6.06
C ALA A 115 7.85 -12.05 -5.70
N ASN A 116 6.85 -12.52 -6.46
CA ASN A 116 5.43 -12.24 -6.31
C ASN A 116 5.11 -10.74 -6.38
N PHE A 117 5.75 -10.01 -7.33
CA PHE A 117 5.38 -8.65 -7.69
C PHE A 117 4.36 -8.67 -8.82
N THR A 118 3.37 -7.78 -8.73
CA THR A 118 2.29 -7.63 -9.70
C THR A 118 2.39 -6.29 -10.42
N ASN A 119 1.78 -6.21 -11.60
CA ASN A 119 1.67 -5.00 -12.41
C ASN A 119 0.20 -4.58 -12.46
N GLU A 120 -0.15 -3.50 -11.80
CA GLU A 120 -1.49 -2.93 -11.81
C GLU A 120 -1.46 -1.56 -12.48
N ILE A 121 -2.51 -1.20 -13.20
CA ILE A 121 -2.52 0.08 -13.92
C ILE A 121 -2.83 1.23 -12.96
N GLY A 122 -2.14 2.35 -13.16
CA GLY A 122 -2.35 3.63 -12.52
C GLY A 122 -2.88 4.69 -13.48
N TYR A 123 -2.87 5.95 -13.05
CA TYR A 123 -3.29 7.07 -13.89
C TYR A 123 -2.41 7.22 -15.14
N GLY A 124 -3.05 7.53 -16.27
CA GLY A 124 -2.36 7.70 -17.56
C GLY A 124 -1.72 6.40 -18.06
N SER A 125 -2.29 5.26 -17.70
CA SER A 125 -1.79 3.92 -18.01
C SER A 125 -0.34 3.68 -17.55
N SER A 126 0.10 4.39 -16.50
CA SER A 126 1.32 4.03 -15.77
C SER A 126 1.13 2.67 -15.08
N VAL A 127 2.20 2.04 -14.70
CA VAL A 127 2.16 0.74 -14.02
C VAL A 127 2.52 0.93 -12.55
N ARG A 128 1.65 0.53 -11.66
CA ARG A 128 1.94 0.34 -10.24
C ARG A 128 2.53 -1.05 -10.07
N TYR A 129 3.84 -1.11 -9.97
CA TYR A 129 4.58 -2.34 -9.75
C TYR A 129 4.75 -2.56 -8.26
N LEU A 130 4.05 -3.55 -7.71
CA LEU A 130 3.87 -3.68 -6.26
C LEU A 130 3.82 -5.14 -5.79
N LYS A 131 3.96 -5.30 -4.49
CA LYS A 131 3.70 -6.55 -3.77
C LYS A 131 2.86 -6.29 -2.53
N ASN A 132 1.91 -7.18 -2.28
CA ASN A 132 1.14 -7.24 -1.04
C ASN A 132 1.98 -7.90 0.06
N THR A 133 1.87 -7.38 1.27
CA THR A 133 2.43 -7.95 2.49
C THR A 133 1.48 -7.69 3.66
N MET A 134 1.68 -8.37 4.76
CA MET A 134 0.90 -8.15 5.98
C MET A 134 1.01 -6.69 6.43
N GLY A 135 -0.13 -6.08 6.71
CA GLY A 135 -0.24 -4.71 7.18
C GLY A 135 -0.66 -4.61 8.64
N MET A 136 -1.48 -3.60 8.93
CA MET A 136 -1.94 -3.31 10.29
C MET A 136 -2.85 -4.39 10.90
N PHE A 137 -3.28 -5.37 10.12
CA PHE A 137 -4.08 -6.50 10.60
C PHE A 137 -3.41 -7.20 11.78
N LEU A 138 -2.12 -7.54 11.65
CA LEU A 138 -1.38 -8.28 12.67
C LEU A 138 -1.36 -7.54 14.02
N ILE A 139 -1.01 -6.26 14.00
CA ILE A 139 -0.97 -5.46 15.23
C ILE A 139 -2.38 -5.23 15.83
N ASN A 140 -3.39 -5.08 14.97
CA ASN A 140 -4.76 -4.90 15.42
C ASN A 140 -5.32 -6.16 16.09
N GLU A 141 -5.05 -7.35 15.56
CA GLU A 141 -5.44 -8.62 16.19
C GLU A 141 -4.71 -8.83 17.51
N VAL A 142 -3.41 -8.54 17.62
CA VAL A 142 -2.67 -8.59 18.89
C VAL A 142 -3.31 -7.66 19.92
N ARG A 143 -3.62 -6.41 19.56
CA ARG A 143 -4.25 -5.45 20.46
C ARG A 143 -5.67 -5.88 20.90
N LYS A 144 -6.43 -6.44 19.98
CA LYS A 144 -7.79 -6.96 20.23
C LYS A 144 -7.75 -8.10 21.27
N GLU A 145 -6.78 -9.00 21.17
CA GLU A 145 -6.63 -10.08 22.14
C GLU A 145 -6.22 -9.60 23.52
N PHE A 146 -5.32 -8.62 23.61
CA PHE A 146 -5.02 -7.99 24.89
C PHE A 146 -6.25 -7.30 25.49
N ALA A 147 -7.08 -6.65 24.68
CA ALA A 147 -8.33 -6.06 25.14
C ALA A 147 -9.30 -7.14 25.68
N ASN A 148 -9.43 -8.28 25.00
CA ASN A 148 -10.25 -9.41 25.45
C ASN A 148 -9.73 -10.02 26.77
N LYS A 149 -8.43 -9.93 27.04
CA LYS A 149 -7.80 -10.34 28.32
C LYS A 149 -7.85 -9.25 29.40
N GLY A 150 -8.64 -8.18 29.19
CA GLY A 150 -8.77 -7.09 30.16
C GLY A 150 -7.60 -6.09 30.18
N LYS A 151 -6.72 -6.13 29.18
CA LYS A 151 -5.57 -5.25 29.02
C LYS A 151 -5.66 -4.44 27.72
N PRO A 152 -6.64 -3.55 27.55
CA PRO A 152 -6.80 -2.77 26.33
C PRO A 152 -5.60 -1.83 26.10
N ILE A 153 -5.10 -1.81 24.88
CA ILE A 153 -4.00 -0.91 24.46
C ILE A 153 -4.58 0.21 23.60
N PRO A 154 -4.77 1.42 24.13
CA PRO A 154 -5.24 2.57 23.35
C PRO A 154 -4.23 2.95 22.26
N VAL A 155 -4.73 3.34 21.07
CA VAL A 155 -3.85 3.76 19.95
C VAL A 155 -2.91 4.88 20.38
N SER A 156 -3.40 5.85 21.15
CA SER A 156 -2.63 6.99 21.67
C SER A 156 -1.49 6.59 22.60
N LYS A 157 -1.51 5.39 23.19
CA LYS A 157 -0.49 4.88 24.09
C LYS A 157 0.53 3.95 23.44
N ILE A 158 0.35 3.58 22.18
CA ILE A 158 1.24 2.63 21.48
C ILE A 158 2.69 3.10 21.53
N LYS A 159 2.93 4.40 21.22
CA LYS A 159 4.30 4.94 21.25
C LYS A 159 4.94 4.85 22.62
N GLU A 160 4.23 5.25 23.67
CA GLU A 160 4.68 5.17 25.07
C GLU A 160 5.02 3.72 25.43
N TYR A 161 4.14 2.76 25.12
CA TYR A 161 4.35 1.34 25.41
C TYR A 161 5.58 0.78 24.69
N VAL A 162 5.79 1.15 23.42
CA VAL A 162 6.96 0.69 22.68
C VAL A 162 8.25 1.35 23.17
N ASP A 163 8.21 2.64 23.55
CA ASP A 163 9.37 3.35 24.10
C ASP A 163 9.79 2.75 25.47
N GLU A 164 8.83 2.36 26.30
CA GLU A 164 9.06 1.74 27.61
C GLU A 164 9.40 0.24 27.53
N SER A 165 9.17 -0.39 26.39
CA SER A 165 9.43 -1.81 26.20
C SER A 165 10.93 -2.09 26.20
N GLU A 166 11.36 -3.12 26.92
CA GLU A 166 12.68 -3.70 26.72
C GLU A 166 12.85 -4.20 25.29
N ASP A 167 14.07 -4.10 24.77
CA ASP A 167 14.36 -4.61 23.42
C ASP A 167 14.22 -6.14 23.37
N ILE A 168 13.69 -6.64 22.29
CA ILE A 168 13.53 -8.07 22.08
C ILE A 168 14.24 -8.49 20.78
N ASP A 169 15.12 -9.48 20.88
CA ASP A 169 15.90 -10.01 19.77
C ASP A 169 15.18 -11.20 19.12
N SER A 170 13.89 -10.98 18.81
CA SER A 170 13.02 -11.93 18.13
C SER A 170 12.33 -11.26 16.96
N TYR A 171 11.98 -12.02 15.93
CA TYR A 171 11.48 -11.51 14.65
C TYR A 171 10.41 -12.44 14.08
N LEU A 172 9.41 -11.87 13.42
CA LEU A 172 8.35 -12.59 12.73
C LEU A 172 8.54 -12.46 11.21
N ASP A 173 8.37 -13.56 10.48
CA ASP A 173 7.96 -13.45 9.09
C ASP A 173 6.48 -13.07 9.08
N VAL A 174 6.19 -11.78 8.86
CA VAL A 174 4.82 -11.28 8.94
C VAL A 174 3.91 -11.87 7.86
N ASP A 175 4.48 -12.40 6.78
CA ASP A 175 3.77 -13.07 5.69
C ASP A 175 3.69 -14.59 5.88
N ASP A 176 4.05 -15.12 7.06
CA ASP A 176 3.85 -16.53 7.36
C ASP A 176 2.33 -16.84 7.39
N PRO A 177 1.86 -17.90 6.70
CA PRO A 177 0.44 -18.23 6.60
C PRO A 177 -0.27 -18.38 7.94
N CYS A 178 0.43 -18.66 9.03
CA CYS A 178 -0.17 -18.76 10.36
C CYS A 178 -0.80 -17.44 10.84
N PHE A 179 -0.38 -16.29 10.29
CA PHE A 179 -0.87 -14.97 10.67
C PHE A 179 -2.03 -14.45 9.79
N GLU A 180 -2.40 -15.14 8.71
CA GLU A 180 -3.42 -14.67 7.76
C GLU A 180 -4.85 -14.70 8.30
N THR A 181 -5.12 -15.53 9.30
CA THR A 181 -6.47 -15.69 9.85
C THR A 181 -6.63 -14.97 11.20
N PRO A 182 -7.80 -14.36 11.48
CA PRO A 182 -8.04 -13.70 12.76
C PRO A 182 -8.10 -14.68 13.94
N GLY A 183 -7.95 -14.14 15.16
CA GLY A 183 -8.06 -14.90 16.41
C GLY A 183 -6.78 -15.63 16.81
N GLU A 184 -6.61 -15.82 18.11
CA GLU A 184 -5.47 -16.51 18.74
C GLU A 184 -4.10 -15.95 18.32
N MET A 185 -4.05 -14.64 18.02
CA MET A 185 -2.85 -14.06 17.41
C MET A 185 -1.64 -14.09 18.36
N ILE A 186 -1.85 -13.90 19.65
CA ILE A 186 -0.78 -14.01 20.66
C ILE A 186 -0.24 -15.45 20.68
N GLU A 187 -1.12 -16.45 20.67
CA GLU A 187 -0.72 -17.85 20.65
C GLU A 187 -0.02 -18.23 19.34
N LYS A 188 -0.49 -17.69 18.19
CA LYS A 188 0.18 -17.88 16.89
C LYS A 188 1.60 -17.30 16.91
N VAL A 189 1.78 -16.11 17.47
CA VAL A 189 3.10 -15.48 17.65
C VAL A 189 3.98 -16.37 18.50
N ASP A 190 3.49 -16.86 19.64
CA ASP A 190 4.23 -17.72 20.54
C ASP A 190 4.65 -19.03 19.88
N ARG A 191 3.74 -19.69 19.16
CA ARG A 191 4.03 -20.93 18.40
C ARG A 191 5.04 -20.68 17.29
N TYR A 192 4.95 -19.52 16.59
CA TYR A 192 5.93 -19.14 15.58
C TYR A 192 7.33 -18.98 16.20
N LEU A 193 7.46 -18.28 17.32
CA LEU A 193 8.72 -18.06 18.01
C LEU A 193 9.32 -19.39 18.54
N GLU A 194 8.50 -20.27 19.13
CA GLU A 194 8.93 -21.61 19.51
C GLU A 194 9.47 -22.42 18.33
N ARG A 195 8.71 -22.46 17.24
CA ARG A 195 9.09 -23.18 16.02
C ARG A 195 10.41 -22.68 15.44
N THR A 196 10.71 -21.41 15.57
CA THR A 196 11.92 -20.75 15.07
C THR A 196 13.05 -20.63 16.09
N GLY A 197 12.84 -21.18 17.31
CA GLY A 197 13.85 -21.18 18.38
C GLY A 197 14.14 -19.80 18.95
N GLN A 198 13.15 -18.91 18.97
CA GLN A 198 13.29 -17.54 19.44
C GLN A 198 12.62 -17.33 20.82
N MET A 199 13.05 -16.28 21.52
CA MET A 199 12.45 -15.90 22.81
C MET A 199 11.05 -15.31 22.61
N LYS A 200 10.14 -15.62 23.53
CA LYS A 200 8.81 -15.03 23.56
C LYS A 200 8.82 -13.69 24.29
N PRO A 201 7.94 -12.76 23.87
CA PRO A 201 7.65 -11.56 24.64
C PRO A 201 7.11 -11.90 26.04
N THR A 202 7.46 -11.11 27.04
CA THR A 202 7.02 -11.30 28.44
C THR A 202 5.79 -10.47 28.80
N ASP A 203 5.52 -9.41 28.04
CA ASP A 203 4.40 -8.50 28.27
C ASP A 203 3.84 -7.90 26.96
N GLU A 204 2.74 -7.18 27.06
CA GLU A 204 2.07 -6.54 25.94
C GLU A 204 2.95 -5.51 25.21
N LYS A 205 3.88 -4.87 25.88
CA LYS A 205 4.77 -3.87 25.32
C LYS A 205 5.79 -4.53 24.37
N GLN A 206 6.35 -5.65 24.80
CA GLN A 206 7.26 -6.44 23.95
C GLN A 206 6.55 -7.06 22.74
N TYR A 207 5.28 -7.50 22.87
CA TYR A 207 4.50 -7.93 21.70
C TYR A 207 4.32 -6.81 20.67
N LEU A 208 3.98 -5.59 21.11
CA LEU A 208 3.89 -4.44 20.22
C LEU A 208 5.21 -4.17 19.52
N ARG A 209 6.31 -4.11 20.27
CA ARG A 209 7.66 -3.89 19.73
C ARG A 209 8.02 -4.96 18.71
N LEU A 210 7.83 -6.25 19.05
CA LEU A 210 8.11 -7.38 18.16
C LEU A 210 7.38 -7.25 16.83
N VAL A 211 6.08 -6.95 16.85
CA VAL A 211 5.29 -6.83 15.63
C VAL A 211 5.76 -5.64 14.79
N TYR A 212 5.91 -4.45 15.39
CA TYR A 212 6.32 -3.26 14.64
C TYR A 212 7.73 -3.37 14.06
N GLN A 213 8.69 -3.94 14.82
CA GLN A 213 10.05 -4.12 14.27
C GLN A 213 10.06 -5.16 13.15
N SER A 214 9.29 -6.24 13.26
CA SER A 214 9.19 -7.27 12.23
C SER A 214 8.57 -6.72 10.94
N MET A 215 7.48 -5.92 11.04
CA MET A 215 6.89 -5.23 9.90
C MET A 215 7.89 -4.29 9.21
N ALA A 216 8.60 -3.47 9.97
CA ALA A 216 9.58 -2.54 9.43
C ALA A 216 10.75 -3.26 8.70
N LEU A 217 11.21 -4.39 9.24
CA LEU A 217 12.24 -5.21 8.62
C LEU A 217 11.74 -5.94 7.37
N SER A 218 10.47 -6.37 7.35
CA SER A 218 9.82 -6.90 6.14
C SER A 218 9.71 -5.84 5.04
N TYR A 219 9.38 -4.59 5.37
CA TYR A 219 9.36 -3.50 4.39
C TYR A 219 10.77 -3.23 3.83
N ARG A 220 11.83 -3.31 4.65
CA ARG A 220 13.21 -3.26 4.15
C ARG A 220 13.48 -4.35 3.14
N LEU A 221 13.14 -5.59 3.44
CA LEU A 221 13.34 -6.71 2.52
C LEU A 221 12.60 -6.50 1.19
N LEU A 222 11.36 -5.99 1.26
CA LEU A 222 10.57 -5.71 0.07
C LEU A 222 11.18 -4.59 -0.78
N ILE A 223 11.67 -3.51 -0.15
CA ILE A 223 12.34 -2.40 -0.86
C ILE A 223 13.63 -2.89 -1.51
N GLU A 224 14.47 -3.65 -0.82
CA GLU A 224 15.69 -4.21 -1.39
C GLU A 224 15.40 -5.17 -2.57
N THR A 225 14.29 -5.92 -2.48
CA THR A 225 13.83 -6.78 -3.57
C THR A 225 13.32 -5.95 -4.75
N LEU A 226 12.48 -4.96 -4.50
CA LEU A 226 11.97 -4.01 -5.50
C LEU A 226 13.13 -3.36 -6.27
N GLU A 227 14.11 -2.81 -5.56
CA GLU A 227 15.27 -2.14 -6.16
C GLU A 227 16.10 -3.05 -7.06
N LYS A 228 16.26 -4.32 -6.69
CA LYS A 228 16.94 -5.32 -7.54
C LYS A 228 16.15 -5.57 -8.83
N LEU A 229 14.82 -5.69 -8.73
CA LEU A 229 13.95 -5.96 -9.87
C LEU A 229 13.90 -4.78 -10.85
N VAL A 230 13.78 -3.56 -10.33
CA VAL A 230 13.72 -2.34 -11.17
C VAL A 230 15.10 -1.76 -11.52
N SER A 231 16.18 -2.34 -10.98
CA SER A 231 17.58 -1.94 -11.25
C SER A 231 17.90 -0.48 -10.90
N HIS A 232 17.20 0.10 -9.94
CA HIS A 232 17.51 1.43 -9.40
C HIS A 232 17.11 1.57 -7.92
N ARG A 233 17.75 2.51 -7.24
CA ARG A 233 17.52 2.78 -5.82
C ARG A 233 16.35 3.74 -5.63
N MET A 234 15.55 3.51 -4.59
CA MET A 234 14.50 4.44 -4.15
C MET A 234 15.09 5.49 -3.22
N ASP A 235 14.77 6.76 -3.45
CA ASP A 235 15.26 7.87 -2.62
C ASP A 235 14.52 7.98 -1.30
N SER A 236 13.23 7.63 -1.30
CA SER A 236 12.34 7.73 -0.15
C SER A 236 11.20 6.71 -0.23
N LEU A 237 10.53 6.52 0.92
CA LEU A 237 9.27 5.78 1.00
C LEU A 237 8.16 6.74 1.39
N ILE A 238 7.06 6.75 0.63
CA ILE A 238 5.86 7.54 0.93
C ILE A 238 4.78 6.60 1.44
N ILE A 239 4.28 6.87 2.64
CA ILE A 239 3.22 6.07 3.27
C ILE A 239 1.88 6.79 3.10
N VAL A 240 0.90 6.11 2.51
CA VAL A 240 -0.48 6.56 2.38
C VAL A 240 -1.44 5.61 3.07
N GLY A 241 -2.68 6.03 3.25
CA GLY A 241 -3.69 5.25 3.96
C GLY A 241 -3.61 5.37 5.48
N GLY A 242 -4.42 4.60 6.20
CA GLY A 242 -4.56 4.72 7.66
C GLY A 242 -3.27 4.49 8.46
N GLY A 243 -2.34 3.70 7.93
CA GLY A 243 -1.03 3.43 8.54
C GLY A 243 -0.09 4.64 8.56
N ASN A 244 -0.38 5.71 7.82
CA ASN A 244 0.44 6.93 7.87
C ASN A 244 0.45 7.58 9.27
N GLN A 245 -0.55 7.29 10.11
CA GLN A 245 -0.65 7.75 11.50
C GLN A 245 0.09 6.84 12.50
N ALA A 246 0.63 5.71 12.05
CA ALA A 246 1.36 4.76 12.91
C ALA A 246 2.80 5.23 13.17
N VAL A 247 2.97 6.25 14.02
CA VAL A 247 4.25 6.93 14.31
C VAL A 247 5.39 5.95 14.58
N VAL A 248 5.15 4.91 15.38
CA VAL A 248 6.16 3.88 15.70
C VAL A 248 6.59 3.13 14.45
N LEU A 249 5.62 2.63 13.67
CA LEU A 249 5.90 1.88 12.44
C LEU A 249 6.67 2.74 11.43
N ASN A 250 6.27 4.00 11.28
CA ASN A 250 6.88 4.93 10.34
C ASN A 250 8.35 5.21 10.72
N GLN A 251 8.63 5.45 12.01
CA GLN A 251 10.00 5.65 12.49
C GLN A 251 10.83 4.37 12.37
N PHE A 252 10.29 3.22 12.79
CA PHE A 252 10.99 1.93 12.66
C PHE A 252 11.26 1.58 11.21
N THR A 253 10.34 1.90 10.31
CA THR A 253 10.53 1.73 8.87
C THR A 253 11.66 2.61 8.36
N ALA A 254 11.69 3.90 8.71
CA ALA A 254 12.78 4.80 8.32
C ALA A 254 14.15 4.27 8.80
N ASN A 255 14.21 3.79 10.04
CA ASN A 255 15.41 3.21 10.63
C ASN A 255 15.84 1.94 9.90
N ALA A 256 14.89 1.03 9.66
CA ALA A 256 15.15 -0.24 8.99
C ALA A 256 15.65 -0.08 7.56
N ILE A 257 14.97 0.76 6.76
CA ILE A 257 15.34 0.98 5.34
C ILE A 257 16.53 1.92 5.16
N ASN A 258 16.96 2.58 6.22
CA ASN A 258 18.01 3.62 6.21
C ASN A 258 17.73 4.72 5.17
N ARG A 259 16.49 5.22 5.14
CA ARG A 259 16.03 6.28 4.23
C ARG A 259 14.91 7.09 4.84
N LYS A 260 14.68 8.25 4.25
CA LYS A 260 13.56 9.10 4.60
C LYS A 260 12.24 8.39 4.33
N VAL A 261 11.36 8.38 5.33
CA VAL A 261 9.95 8.02 5.20
C VAL A 261 9.12 9.29 5.30
N VAL A 262 8.16 9.45 4.41
CA VAL A 262 7.26 10.61 4.38
C VAL A 262 5.83 10.10 4.50
N THR A 263 5.03 10.72 5.34
CA THR A 263 3.59 10.45 5.34
C THR A 263 2.93 11.29 4.26
N GLY A 264 2.26 10.64 3.31
CA GLY A 264 1.41 11.31 2.34
C GLY A 264 0.10 11.81 2.96
N PRO A 265 -0.77 12.39 2.17
CA PRO A 265 -2.08 12.83 2.64
C PRO A 265 -2.89 11.66 3.25
N VAL A 266 -3.63 11.94 4.32
CA VAL A 266 -4.52 10.93 4.96
C VAL A 266 -5.55 10.43 3.96
N GLU A 267 -6.17 11.36 3.23
CA GLU A 267 -7.22 11.10 2.24
C GLU A 267 -6.66 11.06 0.81
N ALA A 268 -5.52 10.41 0.61
CA ALA A 268 -4.83 10.36 -0.69
C ALA A 268 -5.73 9.81 -1.81
N THR A 269 -6.60 8.86 -1.53
CA THR A 269 -7.58 8.30 -2.49
C THR A 269 -8.56 9.37 -3.00
N VAL A 270 -9.14 10.15 -2.10
CA VAL A 270 -10.08 11.23 -2.44
C VAL A 270 -9.37 12.34 -3.21
N ILE A 271 -8.16 12.69 -2.77
CA ILE A 271 -7.31 13.65 -3.47
C ILE A 271 -7.03 13.18 -4.89
N GLY A 272 -6.57 11.94 -5.07
CA GLY A 272 -6.28 11.38 -6.40
C GLY A 272 -7.49 11.39 -7.33
N ASN A 273 -8.67 11.03 -6.82
CA ASN A 273 -9.92 11.14 -7.56
C ASN A 273 -10.15 12.59 -8.06
N SER A 274 -9.97 13.56 -7.16
CA SER A 274 -10.13 14.99 -7.49
C SER A 274 -9.09 15.45 -8.51
N LEU A 275 -7.84 14.98 -8.40
CA LEU A 275 -6.76 15.34 -9.32
C LEU A 275 -7.06 14.89 -10.75
N VAL A 276 -7.64 13.70 -10.96
CA VAL A 276 -8.07 13.26 -12.30
C VAL A 276 -8.99 14.28 -12.93
N GLN A 277 -9.97 14.78 -12.18
CA GLN A 277 -10.94 15.76 -12.65
C GLN A 277 -10.28 17.12 -12.93
N PHE A 278 -9.39 17.58 -12.04
CA PHE A 278 -8.66 18.84 -12.24
C PHE A 278 -7.73 18.80 -13.44
N ILE A 279 -7.02 17.69 -13.67
CA ILE A 279 -6.18 17.51 -14.88
C ILE A 279 -7.07 17.49 -16.12
N ARG A 280 -8.20 16.75 -16.10
CA ARG A 280 -9.14 16.70 -17.23
C ARG A 280 -9.68 18.06 -17.63
N HIS A 281 -9.96 18.92 -16.67
CA HIS A 281 -10.46 20.27 -16.90
C HIS A 281 -9.36 21.32 -17.08
N GLY A 282 -8.09 20.93 -17.15
CA GLY A 282 -6.97 21.84 -17.41
C GLY A 282 -6.59 22.76 -16.25
N VAL A 283 -7.03 22.46 -15.03
CA VAL A 283 -6.59 23.16 -13.80
C VAL A 283 -5.13 22.85 -13.53
N PHE A 284 -4.72 21.60 -13.74
CA PHE A 284 -3.33 21.17 -13.78
C PHE A 284 -3.02 20.61 -15.16
N LYS A 285 -1.84 20.92 -15.65
CA LYS A 285 -1.43 20.50 -16.98
C LYS A 285 -1.02 19.01 -17.03
N ASP A 286 -0.51 18.48 -15.93
CA ASP A 286 -0.01 17.11 -15.80
C ASP A 286 0.02 16.64 -14.34
N VAL A 287 0.37 15.35 -14.14
CA VAL A 287 0.50 14.73 -12.81
C VAL A 287 1.54 15.41 -11.94
N LYS A 288 2.63 15.90 -12.54
CA LYS A 288 3.71 16.56 -11.79
C LYS A 288 3.19 17.83 -11.14
N GLU A 289 2.53 18.71 -11.91
CA GLU A 289 1.94 19.96 -11.39
C GLU A 289 0.86 19.66 -10.32
N ALA A 290 0.04 18.63 -10.55
CA ALA A 290 -0.95 18.19 -9.60
C ALA A 290 -0.32 17.74 -8.26
N ARG A 291 0.73 16.93 -8.29
CA ARG A 291 1.47 16.50 -7.09
C ARG A 291 2.20 17.65 -6.39
N GLU A 292 2.70 18.63 -7.13
CA GLU A 292 3.27 19.85 -6.55
C GLU A 292 2.20 20.65 -5.76
N ALA A 293 0.98 20.68 -6.26
CA ALA A 293 -0.13 21.31 -5.53
C ALA A 293 -0.50 20.52 -4.27
N VAL A 294 -0.51 19.18 -4.32
CA VAL A 294 -0.70 18.33 -3.13
C VAL A 294 0.38 18.60 -2.09
N TYR A 295 1.65 18.58 -2.48
CA TYR A 295 2.77 18.85 -1.59
C TYR A 295 2.64 20.19 -0.86
N ARG A 296 2.22 21.25 -1.58
CA ARG A 296 2.01 22.59 -0.99
C ARG A 296 0.78 22.70 -0.10
N SER A 297 -0.18 21.81 -0.28
CA SER A 297 -1.50 21.87 0.39
C SER A 297 -1.64 20.91 1.57
N THR A 298 -0.68 20.00 1.75
CA THR A 298 -0.73 18.96 2.78
C THR A 298 0.42 19.10 3.76
N SER A 299 0.17 18.72 5.01
CA SER A 299 1.20 18.69 6.05
C SER A 299 1.75 17.27 6.16
N SER A 300 2.80 16.98 5.40
CA SER A 300 3.49 15.69 5.47
C SER A 300 4.49 15.64 6.62
N LEU A 301 4.50 14.57 7.40
CA LEU A 301 5.53 14.30 8.39
C LEU A 301 6.69 13.54 7.73
N SER A 302 7.89 13.85 8.17
CA SER A 302 9.10 13.17 7.71
C SER A 302 9.80 12.47 8.86
N TYR A 303 10.15 11.21 8.65
CA TYR A 303 10.92 10.40 9.56
C TYR A 303 12.29 10.13 8.94
N LEU A 304 13.33 10.57 9.62
CA LEU A 304 14.71 10.29 9.24
C LEU A 304 15.22 9.04 9.96
N PRO A 305 16.14 8.29 9.36
CA PRO A 305 16.68 7.09 10.00
C PRO A 305 17.49 7.45 11.24
N LEU A 306 17.27 6.67 12.29
CA LEU A 306 17.99 6.70 13.56
C LEU A 306 18.59 5.31 13.82
N ASP A 307 19.69 5.26 14.56
CA ASP A 307 20.30 3.99 15.03
C ASP A 307 20.54 2.95 13.92
N VAL A 308 20.99 3.41 12.77
CA VAL A 308 21.13 2.61 11.55
C VAL A 308 21.93 1.32 11.77
N ASP A 309 23.02 1.38 12.54
CA ASP A 309 23.86 0.22 12.82
C ASP A 309 23.13 -0.84 13.65
N ILE A 310 22.27 -0.42 14.58
CA ILE A 310 21.44 -1.32 15.37
C ILE A 310 20.44 -2.02 14.44
N TRP A 311 19.76 -1.26 13.57
CA TRP A 311 18.79 -1.80 12.63
C TRP A 311 19.41 -2.69 11.55
N ASN A 312 20.65 -2.44 11.14
CA ASN A 312 21.39 -3.34 10.27
C ASN A 312 21.65 -4.68 10.95
N LYS A 313 22.07 -4.69 12.23
CA LYS A 313 22.26 -5.92 13.00
C LYS A 313 20.96 -6.70 13.19
N LYS A 314 19.84 -5.99 13.47
CA LYS A 314 18.51 -6.61 13.55
C LYS A 314 18.10 -7.22 12.21
N TYR A 315 18.36 -6.55 11.10
CA TYR A 315 18.03 -7.06 9.77
C TYR A 315 18.81 -8.33 9.41
N GLU A 316 20.10 -8.39 9.75
CA GLU A 316 20.91 -9.60 9.55
C GLU A 316 20.35 -10.81 10.31
N LYS A 317 19.85 -10.59 11.55
CA LYS A 317 19.21 -11.64 12.35
C LYS A 317 17.84 -12.01 11.78
N PHE A 318 17.02 -11.02 11.44
CA PHE A 318 15.73 -11.21 10.79
C PHE A 318 15.85 -12.07 9.53
N ARG A 319 16.81 -11.78 8.65
CA ARG A 319 17.08 -12.56 7.44
C ARG A 319 17.39 -14.04 7.69
N LYS A 320 18.04 -14.35 8.81
CA LYS A 320 18.33 -15.75 9.20
C LYS A 320 17.07 -16.49 9.65
N VAL A 321 16.13 -15.78 10.29
CA VAL A 321 14.88 -16.36 10.77
C VAL A 321 13.94 -16.68 9.61
N ILE A 322 13.75 -15.73 8.70
CA ILE A 322 12.74 -15.88 7.62
C ILE A 322 13.20 -16.78 6.47
N LYS A 323 14.50 -17.07 6.33
CA LYS A 323 15.08 -17.99 5.31
C LYS A 323 14.54 -17.78 3.88
N ARG A 324 14.26 -16.54 3.49
CA ARG A 324 13.79 -16.17 2.14
C ARG A 324 14.91 -15.61 1.26
#